data_ddda100a9435d7a9fee7600e24334929
#
_entry.id   ddda100a9435d7a9fee7600e24334929
#
_cell.length_a   1.000
_cell.length_b   1.000
_cell.length_c   1.000
_cell.angle_alpha   90.00
_cell.angle_beta   90.00
_cell.angle_gamma   90.00
#
_symmetry.space_group_name_H-M   'P 1'
#
loop_
_entity.id
_entity.type
_entity.pdbx_description
1 polymer ?
#
loop_
_entity_poly.entity_id
_entity_poly.type
_entity_poly.pdbx_seq_one_letter_code
_entity_poly.pdbx_strand_id
1 'polypeptide(L)'
;AYRFIAVRLPYGVQHDEADATAAVDFINPDERQTVNIGPAVKALAAEVSAFEGKPAATVDFVLGNTKARMRMVAQYTIAGATGGLVIGTDHAAEAVMGFFTKFGDGSCDLAPLSGLVKNQVRAIARYFGAPESLVEKVPTADLEDLEPGKPDEASHGVTYAEIDAFLHGEPVSEEAFNIIRSTYEKTHHKREMPFAP
;
A
#
# COMPACT_ATOMS: atom_id res chain seq x y z
N ALA A 1 -3.97 -28.71 2.03
CA ALA A 1 -3.52 -27.52 2.77
C ALA A 1 -2.94 -26.53 1.76
N TYR A 2 -3.23 -25.25 1.92
CA TYR A 2 -2.60 -24.20 1.11
C TYR A 2 -1.23 -23.88 1.69
N ARG A 3 -0.27 -23.52 0.83
CA ARG A 3 1.06 -23.05 1.22
C ARG A 3 1.05 -21.53 1.21
N PHE A 4 1.54 -20.89 2.25
CA PHE A 4 1.64 -19.44 2.36
C PHE A 4 3.09 -18.99 2.21
N ILE A 5 3.33 -18.11 1.24
CA ILE A 5 4.64 -17.53 0.95
C ILE A 5 4.61 -16.04 1.34
N ALA A 6 5.39 -15.65 2.34
CA ALA A 6 5.60 -14.24 2.64
C ALA A 6 6.75 -13.67 1.80
N VAL A 7 6.46 -12.59 1.09
CA VAL A 7 7.42 -11.95 0.19
C VAL A 7 7.78 -10.56 0.70
N ARG A 8 9.06 -10.34 0.99
CA ARG A 8 9.59 -9.02 1.33
C ARG A 8 10.17 -8.37 0.09
N LEU A 9 9.83 -7.11 -0.14
CA LEU A 9 10.13 -6.37 -1.37
C LEU A 9 10.80 -5.02 -1.08
N PRO A 10 12.01 -5.03 -0.44
CA PRO A 10 12.70 -3.81 -0.10
C PRO A 10 13.16 -3.03 -1.34
N TYR A 11 13.19 -1.71 -1.22
CA TYR A 11 13.91 -0.81 -2.13
C TYR A 11 15.21 -0.38 -1.46
N GLY A 12 16.30 -1.12 -1.69
CA GLY A 12 17.56 -0.91 -0.98
C GLY A 12 17.47 -1.24 0.51
N VAL A 13 17.90 -0.31 1.37
CA VAL A 13 17.82 -0.44 2.84
C VAL A 13 16.52 0.18 3.33
N GLN A 14 15.74 -0.58 4.09
CA GLN A 14 14.47 -0.14 4.68
C GLN A 14 14.69 0.30 6.12
N HIS A 15 14.12 1.44 6.51
CA HIS A 15 14.18 1.94 7.89
C HIS A 15 13.36 1.09 8.86
N ASP A 16 12.30 0.43 8.38
CA ASP A 16 11.39 -0.41 9.15
C ASP A 16 11.68 -1.92 9.03
N GLU A 17 12.92 -2.28 8.74
CA GLU A 17 13.38 -3.67 8.59
C GLU A 17 13.05 -4.53 9.82
N ALA A 18 13.15 -3.97 11.03
CA ALA A 18 12.83 -4.65 12.27
C ALA A 18 11.34 -4.99 12.37
N ASP A 19 10.46 -4.06 11.98
CA ASP A 19 9.01 -4.26 11.98
C ASP A 19 8.61 -5.32 10.93
N ALA A 20 9.20 -5.22 9.74
CA ALA A 20 8.97 -6.20 8.68
C ALA A 20 9.39 -7.61 9.10
N THR A 21 10.51 -7.73 9.82
CA THR A 21 10.99 -9.01 10.37
C THR A 21 10.03 -9.53 11.44
N ALA A 22 9.63 -8.69 12.40
CA ALA A 22 8.68 -9.04 13.44
C ALA A 22 7.33 -9.50 12.87
N ALA A 23 6.84 -8.83 11.81
CA ALA A 23 5.61 -9.22 11.12
C ALA A 23 5.73 -10.61 10.47
N VAL A 24 6.82 -10.87 9.74
CA VAL A 24 7.04 -12.18 9.10
C VAL A 24 7.22 -13.29 10.14
N ASP A 25 7.89 -13.00 11.27
CA ASP A 25 8.05 -13.96 12.37
C ASP A 25 6.72 -14.27 13.05
N PHE A 26 5.87 -13.27 13.26
CA PHE A 26 4.53 -13.45 13.80
C PHE A 26 3.64 -14.27 12.86
N ILE A 27 3.63 -13.97 11.56
CA ILE A 27 2.84 -14.70 10.55
C ILE A 27 3.30 -16.16 10.45
N ASN A 28 4.59 -16.42 10.63
CA ASN A 28 5.22 -17.73 10.52
C ASN A 28 4.81 -18.49 9.23
N PRO A 29 5.11 -17.93 8.05
CA PRO A 29 4.71 -18.51 6.77
C PRO A 29 5.47 -19.81 6.47
N ASP A 30 4.92 -20.64 5.55
CA ASP A 30 5.59 -21.86 5.06
C ASP A 30 6.89 -21.55 4.32
N GLU A 31 6.97 -20.40 3.66
CA GLU A 31 8.17 -19.94 2.95
C GLU A 31 8.34 -18.44 3.07
N ARG A 32 9.61 -18.00 3.09
CA ARG A 32 10.00 -16.59 3.11
C ARG A 32 10.86 -16.29 1.88
N GLN A 33 10.49 -15.26 1.13
CA GLN A 33 11.27 -14.77 0.01
C GLN A 33 11.58 -13.29 0.18
N THR A 34 12.73 -12.85 -0.33
CA THR A 34 13.11 -11.44 -0.37
C THR A 34 13.58 -11.08 -1.77
N VAL A 35 12.96 -10.07 -2.37
CA VAL A 35 13.35 -9.54 -3.69
C VAL A 35 13.59 -8.05 -3.57
N ASN A 36 14.85 -7.62 -3.71
CA ASN A 36 15.18 -6.19 -3.77
C ASN A 36 14.74 -5.63 -5.12
N ILE A 37 13.75 -4.74 -5.11
CA ILE A 37 13.22 -4.11 -6.33
C ILE A 37 14.09 -2.95 -6.83
N GLY A 38 15.05 -2.49 -6.03
CA GLY A 38 15.89 -1.31 -6.33
C GLY A 38 16.60 -1.36 -7.68
N PRO A 39 17.30 -2.45 -8.05
CA PRO A 39 17.95 -2.55 -9.35
C PRO A 39 16.99 -2.37 -10.53
N ALA A 40 15.80 -2.99 -10.48
CA ALA A 40 14.80 -2.91 -11.55
C ALA A 40 14.21 -1.50 -11.67
N VAL A 41 13.87 -0.85 -10.54
CA VAL A 41 13.38 0.53 -10.52
C VAL A 41 14.42 1.50 -11.09
N LYS A 42 15.69 1.36 -10.68
CA LYS A 42 16.79 2.21 -11.15
C LYS A 42 17.05 2.03 -12.64
N ALA A 43 17.05 0.80 -13.13
CA ALA A 43 17.21 0.51 -14.55
C ALA A 43 16.08 1.15 -15.39
N LEU A 44 14.82 1.00 -14.95
CA LEU A 44 13.70 1.63 -15.63
C LEU A 44 13.79 3.16 -15.60
N ALA A 45 14.13 3.74 -14.45
CA ALA A 45 14.25 5.20 -14.32
C ALA A 45 15.30 5.81 -15.25
N ALA A 46 16.41 5.09 -15.49
CA ALA A 46 17.48 5.54 -16.39
C ALA A 46 17.05 5.61 -17.87
N GLU A 47 16.04 4.84 -18.26
CA GLU A 47 15.53 4.80 -19.64
C GLU A 47 14.38 5.80 -19.90
N VAL A 48 13.83 6.43 -18.83
CA VAL A 48 12.67 7.34 -18.96
C VAL A 48 13.12 8.77 -19.20
N SER A 49 13.26 9.17 -20.46
CA SER A 49 13.63 10.55 -20.85
C SER A 49 12.60 11.61 -20.42
N ALA A 50 11.36 11.23 -20.12
CA ALA A 50 10.32 12.15 -19.64
C ALA A 50 10.63 12.78 -18.27
N PHE A 51 11.66 12.33 -17.57
CA PHE A 51 12.14 12.94 -16.33
C PHE A 51 13.06 14.15 -16.55
N GLU A 52 13.57 14.34 -17.77
CA GLU A 52 14.42 15.50 -18.08
C GLU A 52 13.70 16.82 -17.80
N GLY A 53 14.37 17.68 -17.03
CA GLY A 53 13.83 19.01 -16.67
C GLY A 53 12.65 19.02 -15.70
N LYS A 54 12.24 17.86 -15.15
CA LYS A 54 11.17 17.80 -14.15
C LYS A 54 11.70 18.15 -12.74
N PRO A 55 10.87 18.79 -11.89
CA PRO A 55 11.21 19.00 -10.49
C PRO A 55 11.50 17.68 -9.78
N ALA A 56 12.47 17.66 -8.86
CA ALA A 56 12.84 16.46 -8.11
C ALA A 56 11.63 15.81 -7.38
N ALA A 57 10.77 16.61 -6.76
CA ALA A 57 9.57 16.11 -6.09
C ALA A 57 8.59 15.41 -7.05
N THR A 58 8.49 15.88 -8.31
CA THR A 58 7.65 15.21 -9.32
C THR A 58 8.25 13.86 -9.69
N VAL A 59 9.56 13.80 -9.88
CA VAL A 59 10.27 12.54 -10.22
C VAL A 59 10.13 11.54 -9.07
N ASP A 60 10.35 12.00 -7.84
CA ASP A 60 10.25 11.17 -6.63
C ASP A 60 8.86 10.56 -6.45
N PHE A 61 7.81 11.38 -6.56
CA PHE A 61 6.42 10.89 -6.53
C PHE A 61 6.13 9.84 -7.62
N VAL A 62 6.59 10.06 -8.85
CA VAL A 62 6.39 9.10 -9.95
C VAL A 62 7.19 7.82 -9.70
N LEU A 63 8.41 7.93 -9.20
CA LEU A 63 9.23 6.77 -8.82
C LEU A 63 8.63 6.01 -7.63
N GLY A 64 7.99 6.68 -6.68
CA GLY A 64 7.22 6.05 -5.61
C GLY A 64 6.15 5.09 -6.17
N ASN A 65 5.35 5.56 -7.12
CA ASN A 65 4.38 4.71 -7.83
C ASN A 65 5.06 3.60 -8.64
N THR A 66 6.24 3.84 -9.18
CA THR A 66 7.03 2.82 -9.89
C THR A 66 7.51 1.74 -8.93
N LYS A 67 7.94 2.10 -7.72
CA LYS A 67 8.32 1.15 -6.67
C LYS A 67 7.15 0.23 -6.31
N ALA A 68 5.93 0.78 -6.11
CA ALA A 68 4.73 -0.01 -5.83
C ALA A 68 4.41 -0.99 -6.98
N ARG A 69 4.48 -0.54 -8.24
CA ARG A 69 4.25 -1.41 -9.41
C ARG A 69 5.33 -2.48 -9.56
N MET A 70 6.58 -2.17 -9.23
CA MET A 70 7.66 -3.16 -9.29
C MET A 70 7.50 -4.23 -8.19
N ARG A 71 6.95 -3.88 -7.03
CA ARG A 71 6.55 -4.85 -6.00
C ARG A 71 5.46 -5.78 -6.54
N MET A 72 4.44 -5.26 -7.20
CA MET A 72 3.40 -6.06 -7.84
C MET A 72 3.99 -7.02 -8.88
N VAL A 73 4.88 -6.55 -9.76
CA VAL A 73 5.54 -7.41 -10.75
C VAL A 73 6.29 -8.57 -10.07
N ALA A 74 7.02 -8.31 -8.99
CA ALA A 74 7.73 -9.36 -8.24
C ALA A 74 6.75 -10.37 -7.61
N GLN A 75 5.65 -9.91 -7.00
CA GLN A 75 4.62 -10.77 -6.41
C GLN A 75 3.99 -11.70 -7.46
N TYR A 76 3.55 -11.15 -8.60
CA TYR A 76 2.96 -11.95 -9.67
C TYR A 76 3.98 -12.86 -10.38
N THR A 77 5.25 -12.48 -10.42
CA THR A 77 6.32 -13.36 -10.91
C THR A 77 6.46 -14.59 -10.02
N ILE A 78 6.47 -14.41 -8.70
CA ILE A 78 6.54 -15.51 -7.73
C ILE A 78 5.26 -16.35 -7.80
N ALA A 79 4.09 -15.72 -7.81
CA ALA A 79 2.81 -16.41 -7.92
C ALA A 79 2.75 -17.28 -9.19
N GLY A 80 3.14 -16.74 -10.34
CA GLY A 80 3.19 -17.50 -11.59
C GLY A 80 4.17 -18.67 -11.55
N ALA A 81 5.35 -18.49 -10.93
CA ALA A 81 6.35 -19.55 -10.80
C ALA A 81 5.94 -20.67 -9.83
N THR A 82 5.06 -20.39 -8.87
CA THR A 82 4.63 -21.34 -7.82
C THR A 82 3.20 -21.83 -8.00
N GLY A 83 2.47 -21.37 -9.00
CA GLY A 83 1.04 -21.65 -9.19
C GLY A 83 0.16 -21.04 -8.08
N GLY A 84 0.59 -19.92 -7.50
CA GLY A 84 -0.06 -19.24 -6.39
C GLY A 84 -0.96 -18.08 -6.83
N LEU A 85 -1.63 -17.48 -5.84
CA LEU A 85 -2.43 -16.26 -5.97
C LEU A 85 -1.84 -15.16 -5.08
N VAL A 86 -1.93 -13.90 -5.54
CA VAL A 86 -1.49 -12.74 -4.78
C VAL A 86 -2.59 -12.28 -3.83
N ILE A 87 -2.26 -12.15 -2.55
CA ILE A 87 -3.14 -11.59 -1.52
C ILE A 87 -2.82 -10.10 -1.37
N GLY A 88 -3.81 -9.25 -1.61
CA GLY A 88 -3.74 -7.82 -1.36
C GLY A 88 -4.13 -7.44 0.05
N THR A 89 -3.68 -6.28 0.47
CA THR A 89 -3.88 -5.77 1.83
C THR A 89 -4.67 -4.46 1.89
N ASP A 90 -5.13 -3.95 0.74
CA ASP A 90 -5.91 -2.72 0.66
C ASP A 90 -7.25 -2.89 1.40
N HIS A 91 -7.64 -1.87 2.13
CA HIS A 91 -8.85 -1.85 2.93
C HIS A 91 -9.76 -0.67 2.56
N ALA A 92 -10.96 -0.60 3.14
CA ALA A 92 -11.99 0.36 2.75
C ALA A 92 -11.55 1.83 2.89
N ALA A 93 -10.76 2.17 3.91
CA ALA A 93 -10.27 3.54 4.08
C ALA A 93 -9.29 3.94 2.97
N GLU A 94 -8.38 3.04 2.56
CA GLU A 94 -7.49 3.27 1.41
C GLU A 94 -8.29 3.36 0.11
N ALA A 95 -9.29 2.51 -0.06
CA ALA A 95 -10.15 2.52 -1.25
C ALA A 95 -10.92 3.84 -1.40
N VAL A 96 -11.52 4.37 -0.34
CA VAL A 96 -12.29 5.64 -0.40
C VAL A 96 -11.37 6.83 -0.68
N MET A 97 -10.17 6.86 -0.12
CA MET A 97 -9.18 7.90 -0.36
C MET A 97 -8.42 7.69 -1.70
N GLY A 98 -8.58 6.54 -2.36
CA GLY A 98 -7.76 6.18 -3.50
C GLY A 98 -6.27 6.14 -3.18
N PHE A 99 -5.94 5.82 -1.94
CA PHE A 99 -4.57 5.81 -1.42
C PHE A 99 -3.88 4.48 -1.69
N PHE A 100 -3.75 4.19 -2.94
CA PHE A 100 -3.03 3.04 -3.48
C PHE A 100 -2.53 3.38 -4.88
N THR A 101 -1.55 2.66 -5.36
CA THR A 101 -1.09 2.77 -6.74
C THR A 101 -1.90 1.83 -7.63
N LYS A 102 -2.65 2.38 -8.59
CA LYS A 102 -3.36 1.56 -9.59
C LYS A 102 -2.34 0.67 -10.34
N PHE A 103 -2.62 -0.64 -10.38
CA PHE A 103 -1.70 -1.66 -10.90
C PHE A 103 -0.37 -1.76 -10.15
N GLY A 104 -0.37 -1.39 -8.86
CA GLY A 104 0.72 -1.58 -7.92
C GLY A 104 0.22 -2.41 -6.74
N ASP A 105 0.29 -1.83 -5.54
CA ASP A 105 -0.26 -2.42 -4.30
C ASP A 105 -1.77 -2.72 -4.37
N GLY A 106 -2.54 -1.93 -5.14
CA GLY A 106 -3.96 -2.20 -5.41
C GLY A 106 -4.24 -3.40 -6.34
N SER A 107 -3.21 -4.11 -6.83
CA SER A 107 -3.38 -5.30 -7.69
C SER A 107 -3.20 -6.58 -6.88
N CYS A 108 -4.24 -7.41 -6.87
CA CYS A 108 -4.22 -8.71 -6.20
C CYS A 108 -5.29 -9.64 -6.80
N ASP A 109 -5.18 -10.93 -6.49
CA ASP A 109 -6.20 -11.93 -6.83
C ASP A 109 -7.24 -12.06 -5.71
N LEU A 110 -6.83 -11.81 -4.46
CA LEU A 110 -7.68 -11.88 -3.27
C LEU A 110 -7.49 -10.60 -2.43
N ALA A 111 -8.58 -9.94 -2.07
CA ALA A 111 -8.58 -8.71 -1.26
C ALA A 111 -9.41 -8.91 0.03
N PRO A 112 -8.91 -9.67 1.02
CA PRO A 112 -9.69 -10.06 2.20
C PRO A 112 -10.06 -8.88 3.12
N LEU A 113 -9.37 -7.75 3.01
CA LEU A 113 -9.58 -6.56 3.84
C LEU A 113 -10.43 -5.49 3.16
N SER A 114 -10.85 -5.66 1.91
CA SER A 114 -11.44 -4.60 1.07
C SER A 114 -12.71 -3.95 1.64
N GLY A 115 -13.46 -4.66 2.48
CA GLY A 115 -14.67 -4.15 3.15
C GLY A 115 -14.44 -3.64 4.57
N LEU A 116 -13.22 -3.67 5.08
CA LEU A 116 -12.93 -3.33 6.48
C LEU A 116 -12.36 -1.91 6.59
N VAL A 117 -12.75 -1.21 7.64
CA VAL A 117 -12.13 0.08 8.01
C VAL A 117 -10.86 -0.14 8.81
N LYS A 118 -10.01 0.89 8.94
CA LYS A 118 -8.69 0.78 9.60
C LYS A 118 -8.75 0.21 11.01
N ASN A 119 -9.73 0.66 11.79
CA ASN A 119 -9.97 0.21 13.16
C ASN A 119 -10.30 -1.30 13.22
N GLN A 120 -11.08 -1.80 12.27
CA GLN A 120 -11.42 -3.22 12.17
C GLN A 120 -10.19 -4.06 11.83
N VAL A 121 -9.33 -3.58 10.91
CA VAL A 121 -8.07 -4.25 10.57
C VAL A 121 -7.16 -4.37 11.81
N ARG A 122 -7.03 -3.29 12.60
CA ARG A 122 -6.28 -3.30 13.87
C ARG A 122 -6.89 -4.27 14.88
N ALA A 123 -8.22 -4.28 15.01
CA ALA A 123 -8.92 -5.19 15.93
C ALA A 123 -8.70 -6.66 15.54
N ILE A 124 -8.72 -7.00 14.26
CA ILE A 124 -8.42 -8.35 13.76
C ILE A 124 -6.96 -8.72 14.06
N ALA A 125 -6.02 -7.82 13.82
CA ALA A 125 -4.61 -8.07 14.14
C ALA A 125 -4.41 -8.37 15.63
N ARG A 126 -5.04 -7.60 16.53
CA ARG A 126 -5.04 -7.87 17.98
C ARG A 126 -5.68 -9.22 18.33
N TYR A 127 -6.81 -9.52 17.71
CA TYR A 127 -7.51 -10.79 17.93
C TYR A 127 -6.62 -12.00 17.61
N PHE A 128 -5.81 -11.90 16.57
CA PHE A 128 -4.83 -12.93 16.23
C PHE A 128 -3.54 -12.90 17.06
N GLY A 129 -3.39 -11.93 17.98
CA GLY A 129 -2.23 -11.83 18.87
C GLY A 129 -1.02 -11.17 18.25
N ALA A 130 -1.20 -10.32 17.24
CA ALA A 130 -0.11 -9.55 16.66
C ALA A 130 0.56 -8.66 17.72
N PRO A 131 1.90 -8.48 17.69
CA PRO A 131 2.60 -7.57 18.58
C PRO A 131 2.00 -6.15 18.52
N GLU A 132 1.79 -5.53 19.69
CA GLU A 132 1.18 -4.21 19.78
C GLU A 132 1.98 -3.14 19.01
N SER A 133 3.30 -3.29 18.93
CA SER A 133 4.17 -2.43 18.12
C SER A 133 3.82 -2.44 16.63
N LEU A 134 3.30 -3.55 16.11
CA LEU A 134 2.84 -3.66 14.72
C LEU A 134 1.41 -3.14 14.55
N VAL A 135 0.55 -3.43 15.53
CA VAL A 135 -0.87 -3.00 15.50
C VAL A 135 -0.98 -1.47 15.58
N GLU A 136 -0.19 -0.84 16.46
CA GLU A 136 -0.19 0.61 16.68
C GLU A 136 0.84 1.36 15.83
N LYS A 137 1.57 0.66 14.96
CA LYS A 137 2.51 1.33 14.04
C LYS A 137 1.77 2.43 13.27
N VAL A 138 2.35 3.62 13.25
CA VAL A 138 1.85 4.74 12.44
C VAL A 138 1.91 4.33 10.96
N PRO A 139 0.79 4.36 10.24
CA PRO A 139 0.79 4.00 8.83
C PRO A 139 1.60 4.98 8.00
N THR A 140 2.50 4.45 7.17
CA THR A 140 3.34 5.21 6.24
C THR A 140 3.43 4.46 4.91
N ALA A 141 3.31 5.15 3.79
CA ALA A 141 3.47 4.53 2.47
C ALA A 141 4.94 4.23 2.14
N ASP A 142 5.86 5.01 2.68
CA ASP A 142 7.33 4.92 2.50
C ASP A 142 7.76 4.71 1.03
N LEU A 143 7.13 5.45 0.12
CA LEU A 143 7.39 5.36 -1.32
C LEU A 143 8.31 6.47 -1.83
N GLU A 144 8.28 7.66 -1.21
CA GLU A 144 9.02 8.84 -1.63
C GLU A 144 10.35 8.95 -0.87
N ASP A 145 11.46 9.15 -1.59
CA ASP A 145 12.79 9.24 -1.00
C ASP A 145 13.04 10.62 -0.36
N LEU A 146 12.32 11.66 -0.82
CA LEU A 146 12.44 13.03 -0.29
C LEU A 146 11.66 13.24 1.02
N GLU A 147 10.66 12.44 1.30
CA GLU A 147 9.85 12.50 2.53
C GLU A 147 9.71 11.11 3.18
N PRO A 148 10.82 10.49 3.60
CA PRO A 148 10.78 9.13 4.17
C PRO A 148 9.97 9.09 5.45
N GLY A 149 9.14 8.06 5.62
CA GLY A 149 8.33 7.86 6.82
C GLY A 149 7.19 8.87 7.02
N LYS A 150 6.78 9.59 5.97
CA LYS A 150 5.65 10.50 6.04
C LYS A 150 4.37 9.74 6.42
N PRO A 151 3.67 10.14 7.50
CA PRO A 151 2.40 9.51 7.88
C PRO A 151 1.34 9.66 6.78
N ASP A 152 0.55 8.61 6.57
CA ASP A 152 -0.55 8.62 5.60
C ASP A 152 -1.55 9.75 5.88
N GLU A 153 -1.89 9.98 7.14
CA GLU A 153 -2.82 11.05 7.56
C GLU A 153 -2.33 12.44 7.17
N ALA A 154 -1.02 12.67 7.17
CA ALA A 154 -0.44 13.92 6.69
C ALA A 154 -0.62 14.09 5.16
N SER A 155 -0.68 12.99 4.42
CA SER A 155 -0.95 13.00 2.98
C SER A 155 -2.45 13.11 2.67
N HIS A 156 -3.30 12.59 3.55
CA HIS A 156 -4.75 12.64 3.40
C HIS A 156 -5.35 14.00 3.76
N GLY A 157 -4.78 14.67 4.76
CA GLY A 157 -5.38 15.86 5.39
C GLY A 157 -6.58 15.54 6.29
N VAL A 158 -6.83 14.26 6.56
CA VAL A 158 -7.84 13.72 7.49
C VAL A 158 -7.27 12.51 8.21
N THR A 159 -7.78 12.22 9.39
CA THR A 159 -7.37 11.07 10.19
C THR A 159 -8.07 9.79 9.75
N TYR A 160 -7.48 8.62 10.03
CA TYR A 160 -8.16 7.35 9.82
C TYR A 160 -9.43 7.21 10.66
N ALA A 161 -9.48 7.83 11.84
CA ALA A 161 -10.69 7.85 12.66
C ALA A 161 -11.85 8.60 11.97
N GLU A 162 -11.59 9.73 11.31
CA GLU A 162 -12.59 10.46 10.53
C GLU A 162 -13.00 9.68 9.27
N ILE A 163 -12.06 9.03 8.60
CA ILE A 163 -12.37 8.18 7.43
C ILE A 163 -13.25 6.99 7.86
N ASP A 164 -12.92 6.33 8.96
CA ASP A 164 -13.68 5.20 9.49
C ASP A 164 -15.10 5.64 9.90
N ALA A 165 -15.24 6.78 10.61
CA ALA A 165 -16.53 7.36 10.97
C ALA A 165 -17.39 7.69 9.73
N PHE A 166 -16.78 8.31 8.71
CA PHE A 166 -17.45 8.60 7.44
C PHE A 166 -17.97 7.31 6.77
N LEU A 167 -17.16 6.25 6.72
CA LEU A 167 -17.54 4.97 6.13
C LEU A 167 -18.65 4.24 6.90
N HIS A 168 -18.75 4.47 8.21
CA HIS A 168 -19.85 3.97 9.05
C HIS A 168 -21.13 4.84 8.99
N GLY A 169 -21.09 5.96 8.26
CA GLY A 169 -22.21 6.91 8.21
C GLY A 169 -22.36 7.73 9.49
N GLU A 170 -21.32 7.80 10.30
CA GLU A 170 -21.27 8.63 11.50
C GLU A 170 -20.96 10.10 11.15
N PRO A 171 -21.34 11.06 11.98
CA PRO A 171 -21.03 12.47 11.75
C PRO A 171 -19.52 12.74 11.75
N VAL A 172 -19.06 13.48 10.75
CA VAL A 172 -17.70 14.01 10.67
C VAL A 172 -17.74 15.52 10.47
N SER A 173 -16.62 16.21 10.63
CA SER A 173 -16.56 17.66 10.35
C SER A 173 -16.85 17.93 8.87
N GLU A 174 -17.37 19.13 8.55
CA GLU A 174 -17.62 19.54 7.17
C GLU A 174 -16.31 19.54 6.35
N GLU A 175 -15.20 19.90 6.96
CA GLU A 175 -13.88 19.86 6.35
C GLU A 175 -13.47 18.44 5.97
N ALA A 176 -13.54 17.49 6.91
CA ALA A 176 -13.23 16.08 6.65
C ALA A 176 -14.16 15.50 5.57
N PHE A 177 -15.47 15.78 5.63
CA PHE A 177 -16.43 15.34 4.62
C PHE A 177 -16.03 15.83 3.21
N ASN A 178 -15.69 17.12 3.08
CA ASN A 178 -15.33 17.70 1.79
C ASN A 178 -14.02 17.14 1.25
N ILE A 179 -13.01 16.91 2.12
CA ILE A 179 -11.74 16.29 1.73
C ILE A 179 -11.96 14.86 1.24
N ILE A 180 -12.66 14.04 2.01
CA ILE A 180 -12.93 12.63 1.65
C ILE A 180 -13.69 12.56 0.33
N ARG A 181 -14.79 13.32 0.20
CA ARG A 181 -15.62 13.34 -0.99
C ARG A 181 -14.82 13.78 -2.23
N SER A 182 -14.12 14.92 -2.15
CA SER A 182 -13.35 15.43 -3.29
C SER A 182 -12.24 14.49 -3.71
N THR A 183 -11.58 13.83 -2.74
CA THR A 183 -10.54 12.84 -3.00
C THR A 183 -11.13 11.59 -3.64
N TYR A 184 -12.27 11.11 -3.15
CA TYR A 184 -13.00 9.99 -3.76
C TYR A 184 -13.33 10.26 -5.22
N GLU A 185 -13.93 11.42 -5.53
CA GLU A 185 -14.28 11.82 -6.89
C GLU A 185 -13.05 11.91 -7.80
N LYS A 186 -11.97 12.54 -7.33
CA LYS A 186 -10.70 12.70 -8.05
C LYS A 186 -10.03 11.37 -8.40
N THR A 187 -10.11 10.40 -7.50
CA THR A 187 -9.44 9.10 -7.61
C THR A 187 -10.33 8.00 -8.19
N HIS A 188 -11.51 8.35 -8.70
CA HIS A 188 -12.51 7.42 -9.23
C HIS A 188 -11.90 6.41 -10.21
N HIS A 189 -11.08 6.88 -11.15
CA HIS A 189 -10.42 6.04 -12.16
C HIS A 189 -9.55 4.92 -11.58
N LYS A 190 -9.14 5.02 -10.32
CA LYS A 190 -8.31 3.98 -9.69
C LYS A 190 -9.13 2.74 -9.29
N ARG A 191 -10.42 2.92 -9.03
CA ARG A 191 -11.35 1.87 -8.58
C ARG A 191 -12.13 1.23 -9.71
N GLU A 192 -12.11 1.86 -10.89
CA GLU A 192 -12.84 1.38 -12.04
C GLU A 192 -12.00 0.50 -12.96
N MET A 193 -12.66 -0.41 -13.62
CA MET A 193 -12.06 -1.13 -14.76
C MET A 193 -11.69 -0.13 -15.86
N PRO A 194 -10.76 -0.47 -16.75
CA PRO A 194 -10.47 0.37 -17.91
C PRO A 194 -11.75 0.73 -18.67
N PHE A 195 -11.88 1.98 -19.04
CA PHE A 195 -12.99 2.40 -19.90
C PHE A 195 -12.92 1.64 -21.21
N ALA A 196 -14.02 1.01 -21.57
CA ALA A 196 -14.20 0.34 -22.86
C ALA A 196 -15.31 1.05 -23.65
N PRO A 197 -15.19 1.17 -24.98
CA PRO A 197 -16.23 1.75 -25.82
C PRO A 197 -17.52 0.93 -25.84
#